data_f0ca96d6e4dcb61d49ec0ecb43a57568
#
_entry.id   f0ca96d6e4dcb61d49ec0ecb43a57568
#
_cell.length_a   1.000
_cell.length_b   1.000
_cell.length_c   1.000
_cell.angle_alpha   90.00
_cell.angle_beta   90.00
_cell.angle_gamma   90.00
#
_symmetry.space_group_name_H-M   'P 1'
#
loop_
_entity.id
_entity.type
_entity.pdbx_description
1 polymer ?
#
loop_
_entity_poly.entity_id
_entity_poly.type
_entity_poly.pdbx_seq_one_letter_code
_entity_poly.pdbx_strand_id
1 'polypeptide(L)'
;MIMDQNRLQALFTQNKLDAIFPQERTNQFFEALFGDADEGAYDIRLVFNSARANQIRFDLELRQRPGRCLACNLTYGLPTVFERHPIINIQGVVDQLITLMNGQGDSARWELGRSREVTRQLHVVPLIIHLE
;
A
#
# COMPACT_ATOMS: atom_id res chain seq x y z
N MET A 1 -4.95 19.56 15.21
CA MET A 1 -3.66 19.74 14.53
C MET A 1 -3.87 19.81 13.04
N ILE A 2 -3.31 20.81 12.41
CA ILE A 2 -3.38 20.92 10.95
C ILE A 2 -2.21 20.13 10.37
N MET A 3 -2.51 19.17 9.50
CA MET A 3 -1.48 18.43 8.83
C MET A 3 -1.04 19.17 7.57
N ASP A 4 0.25 19.43 7.48
CA ASP A 4 0.84 20.08 6.32
C ASP A 4 1.29 19.00 5.33
N GLN A 5 0.72 19.01 4.13
CA GLN A 5 1.05 18.03 3.11
C GLN A 5 2.54 18.03 2.76
N ASN A 6 3.14 19.21 2.66
CA ASN A 6 4.57 19.32 2.37
C ASN A 6 5.43 18.70 3.45
N ARG A 7 5.05 18.89 4.71
CA ARG A 7 5.76 18.31 5.85
C ARG A 7 5.63 16.80 5.86
N LEU A 8 4.44 16.28 5.58
CA LEU A 8 4.22 14.84 5.52
C LEU A 8 4.94 14.23 4.33
N GLN A 9 4.97 14.91 3.18
CA GLN A 9 5.70 14.43 2.03
C GLN A 9 7.20 14.33 2.32
N ALA A 10 7.75 15.27 3.08
CA ALA A 10 9.14 15.21 3.51
C ALA A 10 9.38 14.10 4.55
N LEU A 11 8.39 13.81 5.38
CA LEU A 11 8.47 12.75 6.38
C LEU A 11 8.38 11.37 5.75
N PHE A 12 7.46 11.20 4.79
CA PHE A 12 7.21 9.91 4.13
C PHE A 12 8.00 9.81 2.83
N THR A 13 9.34 9.78 2.96
CA THR A 13 10.21 9.59 1.80
C THR A 13 10.01 8.20 1.22
N GLN A 14 10.28 8.05 -0.07
CA GLN A 14 10.11 6.75 -0.70
C GLN A 14 11.02 5.69 -0.09
N ASN A 15 12.22 6.07 0.35
CA ASN A 15 13.12 5.13 1.03
C ASN A 15 12.52 4.57 2.31
N LYS A 16 11.85 5.42 3.09
CA LYS A 16 11.18 4.98 4.32
C LYS A 16 9.98 4.10 4.01
N LEU A 17 9.21 4.45 2.98
CA LEU A 17 8.05 3.66 2.58
C LEU A 17 8.47 2.30 2.02
N ASP A 18 9.54 2.24 1.26
CA ASP A 18 10.08 0.97 0.75
C ASP A 18 10.58 0.09 1.89
N ALA A 19 11.05 0.66 2.98
CA ALA A 19 11.44 -0.11 4.17
C ALA A 19 10.22 -0.67 4.91
N ILE A 20 9.12 0.08 4.92
CA ILE A 20 7.87 -0.37 5.56
C ILE A 20 7.21 -1.48 4.73
N PHE A 21 7.21 -1.34 3.40
CA PHE A 21 6.67 -2.37 2.51
C PHE A 21 7.73 -2.71 1.46
N PRO A 22 8.69 -3.59 1.80
CA PRO A 22 9.75 -3.95 0.85
C PRO A 22 9.22 -4.86 -0.26
N GLN A 23 9.90 -4.83 -1.40
CA GLN A 23 9.55 -5.66 -2.56
C GLN A 23 9.51 -7.14 -2.21
N GLU A 24 10.36 -7.58 -1.31
CA GLU A 24 10.39 -8.97 -0.85
C GLU A 24 9.04 -9.43 -0.29
N ARG A 25 8.29 -8.53 0.33
CA ARG A 25 6.97 -8.86 0.86
C ARG A 25 5.99 -9.26 -0.25
N THR A 26 6.09 -8.61 -1.42
CA THR A 26 5.30 -9.00 -2.57
C THR A 26 5.64 -10.42 -3.01
N ASN A 27 6.93 -10.74 -3.03
CA ASN A 27 7.37 -12.10 -3.38
C ASN A 27 6.84 -13.13 -2.38
N GLN A 28 6.87 -12.82 -1.09
CA GLN A 28 6.33 -13.68 -0.05
C GLN A 28 4.82 -13.88 -0.22
N PHE A 29 4.12 -12.83 -0.61
CA PHE A 29 2.68 -12.89 -0.84
C PHE A 29 2.35 -13.85 -2.00
N PHE A 30 3.05 -13.73 -3.13
CA PHE A 30 2.82 -14.61 -4.26
C PHE A 30 3.28 -16.04 -3.98
N GLU A 31 4.35 -16.22 -3.22
CA GLU A 31 4.77 -17.55 -2.80
C GLU A 31 3.67 -18.22 -1.97
N ALA A 32 3.04 -17.47 -1.07
CA ALA A 32 1.93 -18.00 -0.28
C ALA A 32 0.70 -18.33 -1.12
N LEU A 33 0.43 -17.54 -2.17
CA LEU A 33 -0.73 -17.77 -3.03
C LEU A 33 -0.53 -18.91 -4.03
N PHE A 34 0.65 -18.99 -4.64
CA PHE A 34 0.91 -19.87 -5.78
C PHE A 34 1.99 -20.91 -5.53
N GLY A 35 2.69 -20.82 -4.41
CA GLY A 35 3.81 -21.69 -4.12
C GLY A 35 5.12 -21.25 -4.78
N ASP A 36 5.11 -20.18 -5.59
CA ASP A 36 6.27 -19.67 -6.30
C ASP A 36 6.11 -18.16 -6.50
N ALA A 37 7.08 -17.41 -6.00
CA ALA A 37 7.07 -15.94 -6.12
C ALA A 37 7.08 -15.48 -7.58
N ASP A 38 7.68 -16.25 -8.48
CA ASP A 38 7.78 -15.91 -9.90
C ASP A 38 6.45 -15.97 -10.63
N GLU A 39 5.45 -16.61 -10.04
CA GLU A 39 4.11 -16.68 -10.65
C GLU A 39 3.34 -15.37 -10.49
N GLY A 40 3.81 -14.43 -9.66
CA GLY A 40 3.16 -13.14 -9.48
C GLY A 40 3.28 -12.26 -10.71
N ALA A 41 2.18 -11.55 -11.03
CA ALA A 41 2.11 -10.72 -12.23
C ALA A 41 2.53 -9.28 -11.99
N TYR A 42 2.71 -8.87 -10.74
CA TYR A 42 3.00 -7.47 -10.40
C TYR A 42 3.83 -7.37 -9.13
N ASP A 43 4.45 -6.20 -8.97
CA ASP A 43 5.08 -5.80 -7.72
C ASP A 43 4.18 -4.77 -7.04
N ILE A 44 4.23 -4.75 -5.72
CA ILE A 44 3.47 -3.80 -4.91
C ILE A 44 4.44 -2.79 -4.31
N ARG A 45 4.12 -1.50 -4.46
CA ARG A 45 4.92 -0.43 -3.88
C ARG A 45 4.04 0.54 -3.13
N LEU A 46 4.42 0.84 -1.89
CA LEU A 46 3.71 1.81 -1.07
C LEU A 46 4.24 3.21 -1.40
N VAL A 47 3.33 4.12 -1.77
CA VAL A 47 3.70 5.52 -2.06
C VAL A 47 2.78 6.47 -1.30
N PHE A 48 3.32 7.64 -0.93
CA PHE A 48 2.51 8.69 -0.34
C PHE A 48 1.75 9.43 -1.44
N ASN A 49 0.46 9.69 -1.22
CA ASN A 49 -0.36 10.42 -2.19
C ASN A 49 -0.64 11.84 -1.69
N SER A 50 -1.37 11.97 -0.60
CA SER A 50 -1.82 13.29 -0.14
C SER A 50 -2.30 13.24 1.30
N ALA A 51 -2.48 14.43 1.88
CA ALA A 51 -3.05 14.57 3.21
C ALA A 51 -4.09 15.70 3.18
N ARG A 52 -5.18 15.51 3.90
CA ARG A 52 -6.25 16.49 3.99
C ARG A 52 -6.90 16.38 5.37
N ALA A 53 -6.95 17.50 6.09
CA ALA A 53 -7.53 17.54 7.43
C ALA A 53 -6.91 16.44 8.32
N ASN A 54 -7.71 15.49 8.78
CA ASN A 54 -7.22 14.37 9.59
C ASN A 54 -7.25 13.05 8.81
N GLN A 55 -6.97 13.11 7.51
CA GLN A 55 -6.96 11.96 6.63
C GLN A 55 -5.68 11.98 5.82
N ILE A 56 -5.00 10.82 5.75
CA ILE A 56 -3.80 10.66 4.94
C ILE A 56 -4.06 9.54 3.94
N ARG A 57 -3.71 9.78 2.69
CA ARG A 57 -3.84 8.78 1.64
C ARG A 57 -2.47 8.31 1.16
N PHE A 58 -2.29 7.02 1.17
CA PHE A 58 -1.20 6.33 0.48
C PHE A 58 -1.79 5.52 -0.65
N ASP A 59 -0.97 5.16 -1.62
CA ASP A 59 -1.37 4.25 -2.68
C ASP A 59 -0.48 3.01 -2.64
N LEU A 60 -1.12 1.84 -2.77
CA LEU A 60 -0.40 0.61 -3.08
C LEU A 60 -0.38 0.51 -4.60
N GLU A 61 0.77 0.77 -5.20
CA GLU A 61 0.95 0.67 -6.63
C GLU A 61 1.20 -0.77 -7.02
N LEU A 62 0.39 -1.27 -7.96
CA LEU A 62 0.56 -2.60 -8.53
C LEU A 62 1.20 -2.40 -9.90
N ARG A 63 2.48 -2.74 -10.01
CA ARG A 63 3.26 -2.53 -11.24
C ARG A 63 3.50 -3.86 -11.94
N GLN A 64 3.12 -3.94 -13.21
CA GLN A 64 3.25 -5.15 -14.00
C GLN A 64 4.72 -5.59 -14.08
N ARG A 65 4.95 -6.87 -13.82
CA ARG A 65 6.27 -7.48 -14.02
C ARG A 65 6.51 -7.76 -15.49
N PRO A 66 7.77 -7.72 -15.95
CA PRO A 66 8.09 -8.03 -17.34
C PRO A 66 7.57 -9.41 -17.75
N GLY A 67 6.96 -9.49 -18.92
CA GLY A 67 6.43 -10.73 -19.46
C GLY A 67 5.15 -11.24 -18.81
N ARG A 68 4.54 -10.46 -17.92
CA ARG A 68 3.30 -10.80 -17.24
C ARG A 68 2.19 -9.84 -17.62
N CYS A 69 0.94 -10.25 -17.43
CA CYS A 69 -0.22 -9.40 -17.68
C CYS A 69 -0.88 -9.03 -16.35
N LEU A 70 -0.74 -7.79 -15.93
CA LEU A 70 -1.34 -7.31 -14.69
C LEU A 70 -2.87 -7.37 -14.77
N ALA A 71 -3.44 -6.81 -15.83
CA ALA A 71 -4.90 -6.73 -15.96
C ALA A 71 -5.55 -8.12 -16.02
N CYS A 72 -4.85 -9.10 -16.59
CA CYS A 72 -5.35 -10.47 -16.68
C CYS A 72 -5.36 -11.20 -15.35
N ASN A 73 -4.56 -10.73 -14.38
CA ASN A 73 -4.34 -11.40 -13.11
C ASN A 73 -4.95 -10.65 -11.93
N LEU A 74 -5.68 -9.57 -12.19
CA LEU A 74 -6.41 -8.88 -11.12
C LEU A 74 -7.68 -9.66 -10.82
N THR A 75 -7.89 -9.97 -9.55
CA THR A 75 -9.05 -10.71 -9.13
C THR A 75 -10.10 -9.78 -8.55
N TYR A 76 -11.35 -10.20 -8.63
CA TYR A 76 -12.42 -9.52 -7.93
C TYR A 76 -12.12 -9.53 -6.43
N GLY A 77 -12.38 -8.41 -5.77
CA GLY A 77 -12.18 -8.32 -4.35
C GLY A 77 -10.73 -8.17 -3.93
N LEU A 78 -9.83 -7.74 -4.84
CA LEU A 78 -8.44 -7.55 -4.52
C LEU A 78 -8.20 -6.69 -3.27
N PRO A 79 -8.89 -5.54 -3.07
CA PRO A 79 -8.71 -4.80 -1.83
C PRO A 79 -9.03 -5.63 -0.59
N THR A 80 -10.07 -6.45 -0.64
CA THR A 80 -10.43 -7.33 0.48
C THR A 80 -9.35 -8.36 0.75
N VAL A 81 -8.72 -8.91 -0.30
CA VAL A 81 -7.60 -9.85 -0.13
C VAL A 81 -6.45 -9.15 0.60
N PHE A 82 -6.09 -7.93 0.18
CA PHE A 82 -5.02 -7.18 0.83
C PHE A 82 -5.35 -6.86 2.30
N GLU A 83 -6.61 -6.52 2.58
CA GLU A 83 -7.07 -6.25 3.94
C GLU A 83 -6.84 -7.42 4.88
N ARG A 84 -7.03 -8.63 4.40
CA ARG A 84 -7.07 -9.82 5.24
C ARG A 84 -5.80 -10.64 5.20
N HIS A 85 -4.96 -10.49 4.18
CA HIS A 85 -3.81 -11.37 4.02
C HIS A 85 -2.72 -11.04 5.04
N PRO A 86 -2.26 -12.02 5.85
CA PRO A 86 -1.31 -11.75 6.92
C PRO A 86 0.07 -11.33 6.42
N ILE A 87 0.47 -11.71 5.20
CA ILE A 87 1.76 -11.30 4.65
C ILE A 87 1.70 -9.85 4.19
N ILE A 88 0.60 -9.42 3.57
CA ILE A 88 0.40 -8.01 3.22
C ILE A 88 0.35 -7.18 4.51
N ASN A 89 -0.43 -7.63 5.49
CA ASN A 89 -0.46 -7.06 6.84
C ASN A 89 -0.61 -5.53 6.85
N ILE A 90 -1.74 -5.06 6.32
CA ILE A 90 -2.00 -3.61 6.24
C ILE A 90 -1.99 -2.96 7.63
N GLN A 91 -2.52 -3.64 8.64
CA GLN A 91 -2.50 -3.09 9.99
C GLN A 91 -1.07 -2.81 10.46
N GLY A 92 -0.14 -3.70 10.19
CA GLY A 92 1.27 -3.47 10.52
C GLY A 92 1.88 -2.32 9.73
N VAL A 93 1.49 -2.17 8.46
CA VAL A 93 1.92 -1.03 7.64
C VAL A 93 1.42 0.27 8.26
N VAL A 94 0.15 0.33 8.62
CA VAL A 94 -0.45 1.52 9.26
C VAL A 94 0.26 1.84 10.57
N ASP A 95 0.53 0.81 11.39
CA ASP A 95 1.22 1.00 12.67
C ASP A 95 2.61 1.62 12.48
N GLN A 96 3.35 1.18 11.47
CA GLN A 96 4.66 1.73 11.17
C GLN A 96 4.57 3.17 10.64
N LEU A 97 3.57 3.46 9.82
CA LEU A 97 3.36 4.83 9.32
C LEU A 97 3.04 5.79 10.46
N ILE A 98 2.21 5.37 11.40
CA ILE A 98 1.87 6.17 12.56
C ILE A 98 3.08 6.37 13.46
N THR A 99 3.92 5.36 13.59
CA THR A 99 5.16 5.47 14.37
C THR A 99 6.07 6.55 13.79
N LEU A 100 6.14 6.66 12.46
CA LEU A 100 6.90 7.74 11.82
C LEU A 100 6.36 9.12 12.18
N MET A 101 5.10 9.21 12.54
CA MET A 101 4.46 10.46 12.97
C MET A 101 4.58 10.69 14.48
N ASN A 102 5.51 9.99 15.13
CA ASN A 102 5.75 10.06 16.59
C ASN A 102 4.56 9.59 17.41
N GLY A 103 3.87 8.56 16.93
CA GLY A 103 2.77 7.98 17.67
C GLY A 103 1.49 8.79 17.67
N GLN A 104 1.42 9.87 16.91
CA GLN A 104 0.19 10.63 16.80
C GLN A 104 -0.82 9.82 16.01
N GLY A 105 -2.04 9.76 16.51
CA GLY A 105 -3.09 9.00 15.86
C GLY A 105 -3.16 7.54 16.30
N ASP A 106 -2.87 7.26 17.56
CA ASP A 106 -2.95 5.91 18.11
C ASP A 106 -4.32 5.26 17.85
N SER A 107 -5.37 6.07 17.69
CA SER A 107 -6.72 5.60 17.41
C SER A 107 -7.02 5.57 15.92
N ALA A 108 -6.01 5.58 15.07
CA ALA A 108 -6.20 5.66 13.64
C ALA A 108 -7.00 4.46 13.10
N ARG A 109 -7.94 4.77 12.24
CA ARG A 109 -8.66 3.77 11.46
C ARG A 109 -8.16 3.84 10.03
N TRP A 110 -8.25 2.73 9.32
CA TRP A 110 -7.82 2.69 7.94
C TRP A 110 -8.82 1.91 7.10
N GLU A 111 -8.79 2.20 5.82
CA GLU A 111 -9.60 1.46 4.84
C GLU A 111 -8.85 1.41 3.53
N LEU A 112 -9.13 0.38 2.72
CA LEU A 112 -8.65 0.29 1.35
C LEU A 112 -9.79 0.68 0.42
N GLY A 113 -9.48 1.55 -0.53
CA GLY A 113 -10.44 1.91 -1.58
C GLY A 113 -10.40 0.91 -2.74
N ARG A 114 -11.24 1.14 -3.73
CA ARG A 114 -11.29 0.30 -4.92
C ARG A 114 -10.01 0.43 -5.73
N SER A 115 -9.57 -0.67 -6.29
CA SER A 115 -8.46 -0.64 -7.24
C SER A 115 -8.85 0.19 -8.46
N ARG A 116 -7.88 0.95 -8.98
CA ARG A 116 -8.08 1.83 -10.13
C ARG A 116 -6.97 1.62 -11.14
N GLU A 117 -7.35 1.52 -12.41
CA GLU A 117 -6.39 1.45 -13.48
C GLU A 117 -5.85 2.85 -13.78
N VAL A 118 -4.53 3.01 -13.68
CA VAL A 118 -3.84 4.23 -14.13
C VAL A 118 -3.38 4.03 -15.56
N THR A 119 -2.71 2.91 -15.81
CA THR A 119 -2.39 2.40 -17.16
C THR A 119 -2.58 0.89 -17.11
N ARG A 120 -2.44 0.21 -18.25
CA ARG A 120 -2.52 -1.26 -18.27
C ARG A 120 -1.46 -1.91 -17.38
N GLN A 121 -0.32 -1.24 -17.21
CA GLN A 121 0.80 -1.77 -16.45
C GLN A 121 0.84 -1.26 -15.01
N LEU A 122 -0.06 -0.35 -14.65
CA LEU A 122 -0.08 0.26 -13.31
C LEU A 122 -1.51 0.40 -12.81
N HIS A 123 -1.81 -0.29 -11.73
CA HIS A 123 -3.04 -0.11 -10.98
C HIS A 123 -2.70 0.37 -9.58
N VAL A 124 -3.64 1.04 -8.92
CA VAL A 124 -3.45 1.51 -7.55
C VAL A 124 -4.61 1.08 -6.67
N VAL A 125 -4.29 0.72 -5.43
CA VAL A 125 -5.27 0.48 -4.37
C VAL A 125 -5.02 1.55 -3.31
N PRO A 126 -5.95 2.50 -3.12
CA PRO A 126 -5.72 3.54 -2.12
C PRO A 126 -5.84 2.99 -0.70
N LEU A 127 -4.89 3.40 0.15
CA LEU A 127 -4.94 3.16 1.59
C LEU A 127 -5.21 4.51 2.25
N ILE A 128 -6.33 4.60 2.94
CA ILE A 128 -6.77 5.84 3.58
C ILE A 128 -6.69 5.64 5.09
N ILE A 129 -5.92 6.50 5.75
CA ILE A 129 -5.78 6.47 7.21
C ILE A 129 -6.52 7.68 7.77
N HIS A 130 -7.47 7.41 8.67
CA HIS A 130 -8.24 8.43 9.36
C HIS A 130 -7.65 8.65 10.75
N LEU A 131 -7.19 9.86 11.03
CA LEU A 131 -6.64 10.23 12.33
C LEU A 131 -7.71 10.89 13.17
N GLU A 132 -7.66 10.65 14.45
CA GLU A 132 -8.58 11.28 15.39
C GLU A 132 -7.95 12.47 16.12
#